data_30fc5f5ffffaf98339c3a5d2cae50d89
#
_entry.id   30fc5f5ffffaf98339c3a5d2cae50d89
#
_cell.length_a   1.000
_cell.length_b   1.000
_cell.length_c   1.000
_cell.angle_alpha   90.00
_cell.angle_beta   90.00
_cell.angle_gamma   90.00
#
_symmetry.space_group_name_H-M   'P 1'
#
loop_
_entity.id
_entity.type
_entity.pdbx_description
1 polymer ?
#
loop_
_entity_poly.entity_id
_entity_poly.type
_entity_poly.pdbx_seq_one_letter_code
_entity_poly.pdbx_strand_id
1 'polypeptide(L)'
;AFLHQALKDGKKILLEGQLGSLKDTDHGIYPMVTSSSTLAPYGAIGAGIPAASITDVVTVVKAYSSAVGAGAFVSEIFGEEADELRKRGGDGGEFGATTGRPRRMGWFDAVATRYGDAVFREQQMLHLQ
;
A
#
# COMPACT_ATOMS: atom_id res chain seq x y z
N ALA A 1 -20.72 -15.82 4.50
CA ALA A 1 -21.18 -16.70 5.59
C ALA A 1 -20.09 -16.95 6.63
N PHE A 2 -18.93 -17.54 6.29
CA PHE A 2 -17.89 -17.89 7.27
C PHE A 2 -17.35 -16.69 8.08
N LEU A 3 -16.89 -15.63 7.40
CA LEU A 3 -16.33 -14.45 8.07
C LEU A 3 -17.39 -13.71 8.92
N HIS A 4 -18.64 -13.65 8.48
CA HIS A 4 -19.73 -13.09 9.30
C HIS A 4 -19.95 -13.89 10.58
N GLN A 5 -19.85 -15.20 10.53
CA GLN A 5 -19.98 -16.02 11.74
C GLN A 5 -18.77 -15.81 12.65
N ALA A 6 -17.56 -15.74 12.09
CA ALA A 6 -16.36 -15.45 12.85
C ALA A 6 -16.44 -14.10 13.62
N LEU A 7 -16.97 -13.07 12.96
CA LEU A 7 -17.21 -11.77 13.63
C LEU A 7 -18.22 -11.89 14.78
N LYS A 8 -19.35 -12.61 14.55
CA LYS A 8 -20.35 -12.85 15.61
C LYS A 8 -19.78 -13.61 16.79
N ASP A 9 -18.86 -14.53 16.52
CA ASP A 9 -18.17 -15.33 17.54
C ASP A 9 -17.02 -14.56 18.22
N GLY A 10 -16.85 -13.26 17.93
CA GLY A 10 -15.81 -12.40 18.50
C GLY A 10 -14.40 -12.74 18.04
N LYS A 11 -14.24 -13.41 16.90
CA LYS A 11 -12.91 -13.74 16.36
C LYS A 11 -12.26 -12.51 15.78
N LYS A 12 -10.94 -12.40 15.95
CA LYS A 12 -10.11 -11.39 15.30
C LYS A 12 -9.80 -11.85 13.88
N ILE A 13 -10.01 -10.94 12.92
CA ILE A 13 -9.75 -11.17 11.50
C ILE A 13 -8.66 -10.19 11.07
N LEU A 14 -7.57 -10.72 10.51
CA LEU A 14 -6.53 -9.94 9.87
C LEU A 14 -6.82 -9.87 8.37
N LEU A 15 -6.91 -8.66 7.84
CA LEU A 15 -6.99 -8.41 6.40
C LEU A 15 -5.64 -7.84 5.95
N GLU A 16 -5.02 -8.47 4.97
CA GLU A 16 -3.76 -8.03 4.40
C GLU A 16 -4.00 -7.45 3.01
N GLY A 17 -3.68 -6.16 2.86
CA GLY A 17 -3.63 -5.47 1.58
C GLY A 17 -2.21 -5.43 1.03
N GLN A 18 -2.04 -4.79 -0.11
CA GLN A 18 -0.75 -4.69 -0.80
C GLN A 18 -0.55 -3.35 -1.49
N LEU A 19 0.66 -3.11 -1.96
CA LEU A 19 1.14 -1.99 -2.77
C LEU A 19 1.16 -0.67 -2.00
N GLY A 20 0.16 0.16 -2.08
CA GLY A 20 0.13 1.47 -1.41
C GLY A 20 -0.84 2.44 -2.07
N SER A 21 -1.16 3.52 -1.39
CA SER A 21 -2.20 4.48 -1.75
C SER A 21 -2.00 5.10 -3.14
N LEU A 22 -0.75 5.41 -3.52
CA LEU A 22 -0.45 5.97 -4.84
C LEU A 22 -0.61 4.98 -6.00
N LYS A 23 -0.83 3.71 -5.70
CA LYS A 23 -1.11 2.67 -6.69
C LYS A 23 -2.58 2.26 -6.72
N ASP A 24 -3.41 2.85 -5.88
CA ASP A 24 -4.85 2.62 -5.91
C ASP A 24 -5.46 3.09 -7.23
N THR A 25 -6.44 2.35 -7.73
CA THR A 25 -7.08 2.63 -9.02
C THR A 25 -7.79 3.97 -9.07
N ASP A 26 -8.39 4.38 -7.97
CA ASP A 26 -9.22 5.58 -7.90
C ASP A 26 -8.48 6.77 -7.27
N HIS A 27 -7.59 6.52 -6.33
CA HIS A 27 -6.91 7.54 -5.53
C HIS A 27 -5.39 7.64 -5.81
N GLY A 28 -4.87 6.78 -6.69
CA GLY A 28 -3.45 6.74 -7.05
C GLY A 28 -3.08 7.66 -8.21
N ILE A 29 -1.85 7.49 -8.69
CA ILE A 29 -1.27 8.28 -9.81
C ILE A 29 -1.69 7.71 -11.17
N TYR A 30 -2.98 7.69 -11.45
CA TYR A 30 -3.51 7.18 -12.72
C TYR A 30 -2.79 7.82 -13.94
N PRO A 31 -2.46 7.07 -15.00
CA PRO A 31 -2.78 5.67 -15.24
C PRO A 31 -1.78 4.65 -14.66
N MET A 32 -0.77 5.10 -13.93
CA MET A 32 0.31 4.25 -13.38
C MET A 32 -0.08 3.61 -12.04
N VAL A 33 -1.25 2.98 -12.02
CA VAL A 33 -1.86 2.32 -10.86
C VAL A 33 -1.82 0.80 -11.00
N THR A 34 -2.22 0.09 -9.96
CA THR A 34 -2.43 -1.37 -10.01
C THR A 34 -3.86 -1.71 -10.42
N SER A 35 -4.11 -2.98 -10.69
CA SER A 35 -5.44 -3.50 -11.05
C SER A 35 -6.35 -3.77 -9.85
N SER A 36 -5.90 -3.52 -8.64
CA SER A 36 -6.64 -3.79 -7.40
C SER A 36 -6.71 -2.55 -6.53
N SER A 37 -7.75 -2.46 -5.71
CA SER A 37 -7.86 -1.43 -4.69
C SER A 37 -6.89 -1.72 -3.55
N THR A 38 -6.09 -0.71 -3.19
CA THR A 38 -5.02 -0.84 -2.20
C THR A 38 -5.37 -0.26 -0.84
N LEU A 39 -6.52 0.42 -0.73
CA LEU A 39 -6.96 1.09 0.49
C LEU A 39 -7.66 0.11 1.45
N ALA A 40 -7.43 0.29 2.75
CA ALA A 40 -7.94 -0.61 3.79
C ALA A 40 -9.45 -0.88 3.75
N PRO A 41 -10.34 0.09 3.48
CA PRO A 41 -11.78 -0.16 3.40
C PRO A 41 -12.18 -1.21 2.36
N TYR A 42 -11.44 -1.33 1.28
CA TYR A 42 -11.69 -2.35 0.26
C TYR A 42 -11.44 -3.77 0.75
N GLY A 43 -10.66 -3.94 1.81
CA GLY A 43 -10.48 -5.24 2.47
C GLY A 43 -11.80 -5.80 2.99
N ALA A 44 -12.63 -4.96 3.58
CA ALA A 44 -13.97 -5.34 4.03
C ALA A 44 -14.89 -5.71 2.85
N ILE A 45 -14.84 -4.94 1.76
CA ILE A 45 -15.63 -5.20 0.55
C ILE A 45 -15.24 -6.56 -0.04
N GLY A 46 -13.94 -6.82 -0.22
CA GLY A 46 -13.44 -8.08 -0.75
C GLY A 46 -13.75 -9.28 0.14
N ALA A 47 -13.74 -9.09 1.45
CA ALA A 47 -14.09 -10.12 2.43
C ALA A 47 -15.61 -10.30 2.59
N GLY A 48 -16.42 -9.41 2.05
CA GLY A 48 -17.88 -9.42 2.19
C GLY A 48 -18.34 -9.19 3.63
N ILE A 49 -17.65 -8.33 4.38
CA ILE A 49 -17.99 -7.96 5.77
C ILE A 49 -18.28 -6.46 5.83
N PRO A 50 -18.99 -5.98 6.87
CA PRO A 50 -19.25 -4.55 7.02
C PRO A 50 -17.95 -3.75 7.15
N ALA A 51 -17.86 -2.61 6.46
CA ALA A 51 -16.68 -1.73 6.54
C ALA A 51 -16.42 -1.24 7.98
N ALA A 52 -17.47 -1.00 8.75
CA ALA A 52 -17.38 -0.66 10.18
C ALA A 52 -16.76 -1.75 11.06
N SER A 53 -16.54 -2.96 10.53
CA SER A 53 -15.84 -4.03 11.25
C SER A 53 -14.32 -3.86 11.24
N ILE A 54 -13.78 -2.95 10.42
CA ILE A 54 -12.36 -2.59 10.46
C ILE A 54 -12.18 -1.57 11.58
N THR A 55 -11.55 -1.98 12.66
CA THR A 55 -11.31 -1.13 13.85
C THR A 55 -9.90 -0.54 13.86
N ASP A 56 -8.95 -1.26 13.28
CA ASP A 56 -7.55 -0.90 13.31
C ASP A 56 -6.95 -1.02 11.91
N VAL A 57 -6.24 0.01 11.49
CA VAL A 57 -5.49 0.02 10.23
C VAL A 57 -4.02 0.21 10.53
N VAL A 58 -3.22 -0.77 10.14
CA VAL A 58 -1.76 -0.73 10.30
C VAL A 58 -1.12 -0.57 8.93
N THR A 59 -0.39 0.50 8.73
CA THR A 59 0.35 0.76 7.50
C THR A 59 1.81 0.38 7.67
N VAL A 60 2.29 -0.52 6.83
CA VAL A 60 3.71 -0.87 6.75
C VAL A 60 4.36 -0.07 5.63
N VAL A 61 5.39 0.68 5.96
CA VAL A 61 6.15 1.49 5.01
C VAL A 61 7.62 1.12 5.00
N LYS A 62 8.25 1.19 3.84
CA LYS A 62 9.71 1.09 3.74
C LYS A 62 10.36 2.38 4.21
N ALA A 63 11.57 2.30 4.77
CA ALA A 63 12.38 3.47 5.10
C ALA A 63 12.94 4.21 3.87
N TYR A 64 12.66 3.72 2.69
CA TYR A 64 13.01 4.27 1.37
C TYR A 64 11.85 4.02 0.42
N SER A 65 11.91 4.56 -0.79
CA SER A 65 10.89 4.35 -1.81
C SER A 65 11.40 3.46 -2.93
N SER A 66 10.54 2.60 -3.45
CA SER A 66 10.83 1.82 -4.66
C SER A 66 9.61 1.77 -5.57
N ALA A 67 9.82 1.73 -6.87
CA ALA A 67 8.75 1.67 -7.84
C ALA A 67 9.07 0.71 -9.00
N VAL A 68 8.03 0.10 -9.54
CA VAL A 68 8.08 -0.69 -10.77
C VAL A 68 7.34 0.07 -11.87
N GLY A 69 7.90 0.05 -13.07
CA GLY A 69 7.29 0.68 -14.24
C GLY A 69 7.43 2.20 -14.30
N ALA A 70 6.71 2.79 -15.23
CA ALA A 70 6.70 4.23 -15.45
C ALA A 70 5.85 4.97 -14.40
N GLY A 71 5.83 6.27 -14.50
CA GLY A 71 5.08 7.17 -13.64
C GLY A 71 5.96 8.11 -12.83
N ALA A 72 5.33 9.08 -12.18
CA ALA A 72 6.00 10.03 -11.33
C ALA A 72 6.68 9.35 -10.13
N PHE A 73 7.92 9.75 -9.85
CA PHE A 73 8.68 9.27 -8.70
C PHE A 73 9.57 10.42 -8.21
N VAL A 74 8.99 11.30 -7.43
CA VAL A 74 9.57 12.60 -7.05
C VAL A 74 10.88 12.47 -6.28
N SER A 75 11.00 11.44 -5.44
CA SER A 75 12.20 11.17 -4.63
C SER A 75 13.20 10.22 -5.30
N GLU A 76 13.06 9.97 -6.62
CA GLU A 76 13.92 9.03 -7.33
C GLU A 76 15.39 9.45 -7.32
N ILE A 77 16.26 8.48 -7.11
CA ILE A 77 17.72 8.62 -7.15
C ILE A 77 18.32 7.73 -8.23
N PHE A 78 19.51 8.09 -8.70
CA PHE A 78 20.18 7.45 -9.82
C PHE A 78 21.64 7.16 -9.49
N GLY A 79 22.28 6.34 -10.32
CA GLY A 79 23.70 6.02 -10.21
C GLY A 79 24.02 5.06 -9.07
N GLU A 80 25.25 5.14 -8.57
CA GLU A 80 25.80 4.18 -7.61
C GLU A 80 24.98 4.08 -6.32
N GLU A 81 24.44 5.20 -5.84
CA GLU A 81 23.62 5.25 -4.65
C GLU A 81 22.32 4.46 -4.82
N ALA A 82 21.65 4.60 -5.98
CA ALA A 82 20.46 3.81 -6.30
C ALA A 82 20.79 2.32 -6.39
N ASP A 83 21.94 1.98 -6.99
CA ASP A 83 22.38 0.61 -7.15
C ASP A 83 22.72 -0.04 -5.81
N GLU A 84 23.36 0.69 -4.92
CA GLU A 84 23.69 0.22 -3.58
C GLU A 84 22.42 0.02 -2.73
N LEU A 85 21.50 0.98 -2.75
CA LEU A 85 20.22 0.87 -2.06
C LEU A 85 19.40 -0.32 -2.58
N ARG A 86 19.41 -0.52 -3.90
CA ARG A 86 18.72 -1.65 -4.55
C ARG A 86 19.26 -3.00 -4.09
N LYS A 87 20.57 -3.12 -3.97
CA LYS A 87 21.22 -4.37 -3.52
C LYS A 87 20.91 -4.67 -2.06
N ARG A 88 20.83 -3.64 -1.20
CA ARG A 88 20.59 -3.78 0.24
C ARG A 88 19.11 -3.89 0.61
N GLY A 89 18.22 -3.49 -0.28
CA GLY A 89 16.78 -3.48 -0.02
C GLY A 89 16.17 -4.87 -0.01
N GLY A 90 15.30 -5.16 0.98
CA GLY A 90 14.64 -6.45 1.10
C GLY A 90 15.60 -7.65 1.27
N ASP A 91 15.05 -8.85 1.33
CA ASP A 91 15.84 -10.07 1.55
C ASP A 91 16.67 -10.49 0.31
N GLY A 92 16.22 -10.13 -0.88
CA GLY A 92 16.87 -10.48 -2.16
C GLY A 92 17.22 -9.28 -3.03
N GLY A 93 17.22 -8.09 -2.47
CA GLY A 93 17.35 -6.85 -3.23
C GLY A 93 16.03 -6.37 -3.86
N GLU A 94 16.03 -5.14 -4.32
CA GLU A 94 14.86 -4.51 -4.95
C GLU A 94 14.78 -4.84 -6.44
N PHE A 95 14.41 -6.07 -6.73
CA PHE A 95 14.17 -6.58 -8.07
C PHE A 95 12.75 -7.13 -8.21
N GLY A 96 12.23 -7.16 -9.43
CA GLY A 96 10.93 -7.75 -9.70
C GLY A 96 10.95 -9.25 -9.45
N ALA A 97 10.04 -9.75 -8.62
CA ALA A 97 10.00 -11.16 -8.22
C ALA A 97 9.91 -12.13 -9.42
N THR A 98 9.15 -11.77 -10.45
CA THR A 98 8.93 -12.61 -11.63
C THR A 98 9.93 -12.30 -12.75
N THR A 99 10.23 -11.02 -12.96
CA THR A 99 11.00 -10.58 -14.13
C THR A 99 12.48 -10.34 -13.83
N GLY A 100 12.87 -10.26 -12.57
CA GLY A 100 14.23 -9.88 -12.15
C GLY A 100 14.61 -8.43 -12.51
N ARG A 101 13.67 -7.61 -13.02
CA ARG A 101 13.97 -6.23 -13.42
C ARG A 101 14.34 -5.39 -12.19
N PRO A 102 15.40 -4.56 -12.28
CA PRO A 102 15.76 -3.66 -11.20
C PRO A 102 14.63 -2.65 -10.98
N ARG A 103 14.23 -2.47 -9.73
CA ARG A 103 13.26 -1.43 -9.35
C ARG A 103 13.92 -0.07 -9.35
N ARG A 104 13.15 0.96 -9.67
CA ARG A 104 13.52 2.35 -9.45
C ARG A 104 13.61 2.59 -7.96
N MET A 105 14.62 3.32 -7.52
CA MET A 105 14.90 3.56 -6.10
C MET A 105 14.79 5.05 -5.79
N GLY A 106 14.38 5.36 -4.58
CA GLY A 106 14.27 6.74 -4.12
C GLY A 106 14.32 6.86 -2.61
N TRP A 107 14.52 8.09 -2.15
CA TRP A 107 14.42 8.41 -0.73
C TRP A 107 13.00 8.24 -0.21
N PHE A 108 12.87 8.11 1.10
CA PHE A 108 11.57 8.11 1.76
C PHE A 108 10.79 9.38 1.44
N ASP A 109 9.60 9.21 0.88
CA ASP A 109 8.71 10.31 0.53
C ASP A 109 7.69 10.56 1.64
N ALA A 110 7.98 11.53 2.49
CA ALA A 110 7.12 11.90 3.61
C ALA A 110 5.80 12.54 3.15
N VAL A 111 5.78 13.21 1.98
CA VAL A 111 4.56 13.82 1.44
C VAL A 111 3.61 12.74 0.96
N ALA A 112 4.11 11.80 0.15
CA ALA A 112 3.33 10.66 -0.31
C ALA A 112 2.82 9.80 0.87
N THR A 113 3.65 9.60 1.89
CA THR A 113 3.25 8.83 3.08
C THR A 113 2.15 9.53 3.87
N ARG A 114 2.24 10.86 4.05
CA ARG A 114 1.17 11.64 4.68
C ARG A 114 -0.12 11.63 3.88
N TYR A 115 -0.04 11.70 2.56
CA TYR A 115 -1.21 11.56 1.70
C TYR A 115 -1.89 10.20 1.92
N GLY A 116 -1.13 9.14 1.94
CA GLY A 116 -1.64 7.79 2.23
C GLY A 116 -2.35 7.72 3.58
N ASP A 117 -1.76 8.28 4.64
CA ASP A 117 -2.35 8.33 5.97
C ASP A 117 -3.66 9.15 5.98
N ALA A 118 -3.68 10.30 5.31
CA ALA A 118 -4.86 11.17 5.23
C ALA A 118 -6.04 10.48 4.54
N VAL A 119 -5.80 9.82 3.40
CA VAL A 119 -6.85 9.07 2.67
C VAL A 119 -7.47 7.98 3.55
N PHE A 120 -6.70 7.36 4.43
CA PHE A 120 -7.24 6.38 5.38
C PHE A 120 -8.05 7.05 6.50
N ARG A 121 -7.61 8.16 7.06
CA ARG A 121 -8.24 8.84 8.19
C ARG A 121 -9.53 9.54 7.79
N GLU A 122 -9.57 10.20 6.65
CA GLU A 122 -10.77 10.90 6.18
C GLU A 122 -11.93 9.93 5.94
N GLN A 123 -11.67 8.72 5.49
CA GLN A 123 -12.70 7.69 5.35
C GLN A 123 -13.26 7.18 6.68
N GLN A 124 -12.50 7.28 7.77
CA GLN A 124 -13.02 7.01 9.13
C GLN A 124 -13.84 8.17 9.69
N MET A 125 -13.53 9.42 9.34
CA MET A 125 -14.24 10.60 9.83
C MET A 125 -15.65 10.77 9.23
N LEU A 126 -15.90 10.27 8.02
CA LEU A 126 -17.25 10.29 7.42
C LEU A 126 -18.27 9.43 8.18
N HIS A 127 -17.82 8.64 9.15
CA HIS A 127 -18.71 7.82 10.01
C HIS A 127 -19.09 8.51 11.33
N LEU A 128 -18.61 9.72 11.58
CA LEU A 128 -18.88 10.49 12.81
C LEU A 128 -19.84 11.68 12.59
N GLN A 129 -20.49 11.77 11.48
CA GLN A 129 -21.61 12.66 11.18
C GLN A 129 -22.90 11.86 11.02
#